data_403fef7b11542326d271ebc646bb007e
#
_entry.id   403fef7b11542326d271ebc646bb007e
#
_cell.length_a   1.000
_cell.length_b   1.000
_cell.length_c   1.000
_cell.angle_alpha   90.00
_cell.angle_beta   90.00
_cell.angle_gamma   90.00
#
_symmetry.space_group_name_H-M   'P 1'
#
loop_
_entity.id
_entity.type
_entity.pdbx_description
1 polymer ?
#
loop_
_entity_poly.entity_id
_entity_poly.type
_entity_poly.pdbx_seq_one_letter_code
_entity_poly.pdbx_strand_id
1 'polypeptide(L)'
;MSRSTWRKIQDLERRIERLTRKPLSLPADPSEFCAEILRFEPTSYQRRLLLTESKRVILRWARQTGKTTALACLCIIHAALSPERTILIVAPGLRQSMILGERIRELLGRMPREHRRGIVSQQMRTIFRFRNGSQITVLPNSENQLRGFTAHLIVIDEAAFFHNDEAIFRNILPPMLATTGGTLIVSSTPWGKNTVFYQLNQDPDYEKHVVTWREAAGEGRYSQEFLNQLEKERETRPQVFKMEYEAEFIEEVDTWLTQDLLAKSCSDELQLLAFESQQRGRFHMGIDLAERVDYSVIAVTQKDENRLSLIHMHRFKKGTSLASVIGYAKILSQRWRTTQAIYVDKTKHGDYIIEDMHEACLRQAEGINFTQNTKQEMAQLMKQRMQEGTLKTPYDRDLLDELNTERYELTKTGKIAFSHPEGTHDDRFWALALAVYAAETAAPTPSKPMARTT
;
A
#
# COMPACT_ATOMS: atom_id res chain seq x y z
N MET A 1 43.93 -37.96 -19.72
CA MET A 1 42.57 -38.12 -19.22
C MET A 1 41.61 -37.40 -20.14
N SER A 2 40.52 -38.06 -20.57
CA SER A 2 39.54 -37.46 -21.47
C SER A 2 38.68 -36.44 -20.75
N ARG A 3 38.15 -35.44 -21.47
CA ARG A 3 37.19 -34.42 -20.92
C ARG A 3 35.96 -35.09 -20.26
N SER A 4 35.58 -36.28 -20.71
CA SER A 4 34.48 -37.08 -20.16
C SER A 4 34.83 -37.68 -18.78
N THR A 5 36.08 -38.11 -18.59
CA THR A 5 36.55 -38.65 -17.29
C THR A 5 36.64 -37.54 -16.24
N TRP A 6 37.09 -36.34 -16.61
CA TRP A 6 37.12 -35.18 -15.72
C TRP A 6 35.72 -34.76 -15.25
N ARG A 7 34.71 -34.76 -16.13
CA ARG A 7 33.31 -34.48 -15.73
C ARG A 7 32.76 -35.50 -14.75
N LYS A 8 33.06 -36.79 -14.96
CA LYS A 8 32.63 -37.86 -14.04
C LYS A 8 33.30 -37.73 -12.66
N ILE A 9 34.58 -37.36 -12.61
CA ILE A 9 35.28 -37.13 -11.35
C ILE A 9 34.68 -35.96 -10.62
N GLN A 10 34.44 -34.82 -11.28
CA GLN A 10 33.79 -33.66 -10.67
C GLN A 10 32.37 -33.95 -10.18
N ASP A 11 31.60 -34.80 -10.88
CA ASP A 11 30.27 -35.21 -10.42
C ASP A 11 30.35 -36.16 -9.21
N LEU A 12 31.33 -37.06 -9.17
CA LEU A 12 31.56 -37.90 -8.02
C LEU A 12 32.06 -37.11 -6.80
N GLU A 13 32.96 -36.16 -6.97
CA GLU A 13 33.42 -35.25 -5.93
C GLU A 13 32.24 -34.43 -5.36
N ARG A 14 31.40 -33.87 -6.21
CA ARG A 14 30.18 -33.16 -5.79
C ARG A 14 29.19 -34.06 -5.05
N ARG A 15 29.13 -35.34 -5.44
CA ARG A 15 28.25 -36.34 -4.80
C ARG A 15 28.82 -36.79 -3.44
N ILE A 16 30.12 -36.93 -3.32
CA ILE A 16 30.83 -37.22 -2.07
C ILE A 16 30.72 -36.02 -1.13
N GLU A 17 30.95 -34.76 -1.60
CA GLU A 17 30.73 -33.58 -0.81
C GLU A 17 29.29 -33.46 -0.28
N ARG A 18 28.28 -33.85 -1.07
CA ARG A 18 26.89 -33.92 -0.62
C ARG A 18 26.65 -34.96 0.47
N LEU A 19 27.29 -36.12 0.38
CA LEU A 19 27.12 -37.24 1.31
C LEU A 19 27.93 -37.04 2.61
N THR A 20 29.04 -36.31 2.55
CA THR A 20 29.93 -36.05 3.69
C THR A 20 29.62 -34.72 4.41
N ARG A 21 28.72 -33.88 3.88
CA ARG A 21 28.31 -32.66 4.57
C ARG A 21 27.65 -33.03 5.90
N LYS A 22 28.24 -32.58 7.00
CA LYS A 22 27.56 -32.58 8.30
C LYS A 22 26.21 -31.92 8.15
N PRO A 23 25.14 -32.47 8.70
CA PRO A 23 23.84 -31.80 8.70
C PRO A 23 24.01 -30.38 9.28
N LEU A 24 23.47 -29.40 8.59
CA LEU A 24 23.54 -28.04 9.01
C LEU A 24 22.77 -27.91 10.34
N SER A 25 23.48 -27.64 11.43
CA SER A 25 22.84 -27.38 12.70
C SER A 25 22.22 -25.96 12.66
N LEU A 26 20.91 -25.88 12.80
CA LEU A 26 20.19 -24.61 12.89
C LEU A 26 19.74 -24.42 14.33
N PRO A 27 19.87 -23.20 14.91
CA PRO A 27 19.29 -22.89 16.20
C PRO A 27 17.78 -23.15 16.19
N ALA A 28 17.28 -23.84 17.21
CA ALA A 28 15.85 -24.09 17.37
C ALA A 28 15.14 -22.87 17.97
N ASP A 29 15.84 -22.08 18.77
CA ASP A 29 15.32 -20.83 19.33
C ASP A 29 15.23 -19.77 18.22
N PRO A 30 14.04 -19.15 18.06
CA PRO A 30 13.82 -18.12 17.05
C PRO A 30 14.73 -16.90 17.17
N SER A 31 15.10 -16.50 18.39
CA SER A 31 15.97 -15.33 18.62
C SER A 31 17.41 -15.67 18.23
N GLU A 32 17.90 -16.84 18.61
CA GLU A 32 19.23 -17.34 18.21
C GLU A 32 19.29 -17.50 16.68
N PHE A 33 18.23 -18.03 16.06
CA PHE A 33 18.15 -18.13 14.60
C PHE A 33 18.25 -16.75 13.94
N CYS A 34 17.54 -15.75 14.47
CA CYS A 34 17.64 -14.39 13.95
C CYS A 34 19.08 -13.84 14.07
N ALA A 35 19.70 -13.96 15.24
CA ALA A 35 21.04 -13.44 15.51
C ALA A 35 22.13 -14.14 14.67
N GLU A 36 22.16 -15.47 14.70
CA GLU A 36 23.23 -16.25 14.09
C GLU A 36 23.06 -16.44 12.60
N ILE A 37 21.83 -16.72 12.16
CA ILE A 37 21.55 -17.08 10.76
C ILE A 37 21.12 -15.87 9.93
N LEU A 38 20.19 -15.06 10.42
CA LEU A 38 19.67 -13.89 9.69
C LEU A 38 20.51 -12.62 9.90
N ARG A 39 21.46 -12.65 10.86
CA ARG A 39 22.27 -11.47 11.24
C ARG A 39 21.39 -10.28 11.60
N PHE A 40 20.41 -10.56 12.43
CA PHE A 40 19.41 -9.60 12.90
C PHE A 40 19.13 -9.81 14.40
N GLU A 41 19.34 -8.77 15.20
CA GLU A 41 18.99 -8.76 16.61
C GLU A 41 17.57 -8.25 16.80
N PRO A 42 16.62 -9.11 17.20
CA PRO A 42 15.24 -8.67 17.44
C PRO A 42 15.13 -7.90 18.76
N THR A 43 14.31 -6.84 18.78
CA THR A 43 13.90 -6.13 19.99
C THR A 43 13.07 -7.04 20.90
N SER A 44 12.82 -6.63 22.17
CA SER A 44 12.06 -7.43 23.13
C SER A 44 10.65 -7.76 22.61
N TYR A 45 9.94 -6.78 22.04
CA TYR A 45 8.61 -7.01 21.51
C TYR A 45 8.61 -7.84 20.22
N GLN A 46 9.68 -7.79 19.39
CA GLN A 46 9.84 -8.68 18.26
C GLN A 46 10.08 -10.13 18.70
N ARG A 47 10.88 -10.32 19.74
CA ARG A 47 11.08 -11.66 20.35
C ARG A 47 9.77 -12.24 20.86
N ARG A 48 8.92 -11.44 21.55
CA ARG A 48 7.60 -11.90 22.00
C ARG A 48 6.77 -12.47 20.83
N LEU A 49 6.78 -11.79 19.69
CA LEU A 49 6.10 -12.29 18.49
C LEU A 49 6.72 -13.58 17.96
N LEU A 50 8.05 -13.64 17.87
CA LEU A 50 8.76 -14.80 17.33
C LEU A 50 8.60 -16.07 18.18
N LEU A 51 8.32 -15.89 19.47
CA LEU A 51 8.14 -16.96 20.46
C LEU A 51 6.68 -17.33 20.72
N THR A 52 5.72 -16.65 20.06
CA THR A 52 4.30 -16.97 20.26
C THR A 52 3.95 -18.38 19.79
N GLU A 53 3.21 -19.11 20.60
CA GLU A 53 2.62 -20.41 20.25
C GLU A 53 1.16 -20.33 19.78
N SER A 54 0.59 -19.12 19.85
CA SER A 54 -0.79 -18.88 19.46
C SER A 54 -1.01 -19.11 17.98
N LYS A 55 -2.14 -19.74 17.66
CA LYS A 55 -2.56 -19.99 16.28
C LYS A 55 -3.29 -18.80 15.65
N ARG A 56 -3.72 -17.86 16.46
CA ARG A 56 -4.45 -16.67 16.05
C ARG A 56 -3.84 -15.45 16.71
N VAL A 57 -3.21 -14.59 15.92
CA VAL A 57 -2.41 -13.47 16.42
C VAL A 57 -2.79 -12.19 15.70
N ILE A 58 -3.00 -11.13 16.46
CA ILE A 58 -3.23 -9.78 15.97
C ILE A 58 -2.02 -8.89 16.30
N LEU A 59 -1.47 -8.24 15.30
CA LEU A 59 -0.41 -7.26 15.45
C LEU A 59 -0.94 -5.85 15.19
N ARG A 60 -0.98 -5.05 16.24
CA ARG A 60 -1.34 -3.65 16.19
C ARG A 60 -0.12 -2.83 16.62
N TRP A 61 0.79 -2.64 15.68
CA TRP A 61 2.09 -2.01 15.93
C TRP A 61 2.17 -0.64 15.28
N ALA A 62 2.73 0.32 16.00
CA ALA A 62 3.02 1.66 15.52
C ALA A 62 3.95 1.64 14.29
N ARG A 63 3.93 2.74 13.54
CA ARG A 63 4.82 2.92 12.38
C ARG A 63 6.30 2.85 12.82
N GLN A 64 7.16 2.37 11.91
CA GLN A 64 8.62 2.31 12.07
C GLN A 64 9.12 1.41 13.23
N THR A 65 8.25 0.61 13.85
CA THR A 65 8.63 -0.33 14.91
C THR A 65 9.34 -1.59 14.42
N GLY A 66 9.47 -1.76 13.10
CA GLY A 66 10.11 -2.94 12.51
C GLY A 66 9.20 -4.16 12.36
N LYS A 67 7.88 -3.95 12.33
CA LYS A 67 6.84 -4.98 12.10
C LYS A 67 7.16 -5.88 10.90
N THR A 68 7.41 -5.29 9.74
CA THR A 68 7.73 -6.01 8.49
C THR A 68 8.96 -6.90 8.63
N THR A 69 9.98 -6.46 9.36
CA THR A 69 11.18 -7.28 9.61
C THR A 69 10.87 -8.47 10.51
N ALA A 70 10.09 -8.27 11.59
CA ALA A 70 9.69 -9.35 12.48
C ALA A 70 8.84 -10.40 11.76
N LEU A 71 7.87 -9.98 10.93
CA LEU A 71 7.05 -10.86 10.11
C LEU A 71 7.90 -11.65 9.08
N ALA A 72 8.88 -11.00 8.46
CA ALA A 72 9.80 -11.65 7.54
C ALA A 72 10.67 -12.72 8.26
N CYS A 73 11.21 -12.40 9.43
CA CYS A 73 11.93 -13.37 10.27
C CYS A 73 11.05 -14.57 10.61
N LEU A 74 9.84 -14.33 11.07
CA LEU A 74 8.88 -15.36 11.42
C LEU A 74 8.60 -16.31 10.23
N CYS A 75 8.33 -15.76 9.04
CA CYS A 75 8.13 -16.56 7.83
C CYS A 75 9.34 -17.43 7.48
N ILE A 76 10.55 -16.86 7.57
CA ILE A 76 11.79 -17.58 7.27
C ILE A 76 12.02 -18.69 8.30
N ILE A 77 11.83 -18.43 9.58
CA ILE A 77 12.00 -19.39 10.68
C ILE A 77 11.05 -20.58 10.47
N HIS A 78 9.76 -20.30 10.25
CA HIS A 78 8.76 -21.35 9.97
C HIS A 78 9.13 -22.21 8.74
N ALA A 79 9.63 -21.57 7.67
CA ALA A 79 10.02 -22.28 6.46
C ALA A 79 11.33 -23.08 6.63
N ALA A 80 12.30 -22.56 7.41
CA ALA A 80 13.61 -23.17 7.55
C ALA A 80 13.62 -24.33 8.55
N LEU A 81 12.92 -24.16 9.70
CA LEU A 81 12.96 -25.13 10.79
C LEU A 81 11.95 -26.28 10.64
N SER A 82 10.89 -26.11 9.87
CA SER A 82 9.86 -27.13 9.68
C SER A 82 9.78 -27.54 8.21
N PRO A 83 9.84 -28.85 7.88
CA PRO A 83 9.76 -29.31 6.49
C PRO A 83 8.33 -29.18 5.93
N GLU A 84 8.25 -29.07 4.60
CA GLU A 84 7.00 -29.13 3.80
C GLU A 84 5.95 -28.07 4.20
N ARG A 85 6.42 -26.89 4.69
CA ARG A 85 5.52 -25.81 5.09
C ARG A 85 5.16 -24.91 3.92
N THR A 86 3.87 -24.65 3.76
CA THR A 86 3.35 -23.63 2.88
C THR A 86 3.05 -22.38 3.70
N ILE A 87 3.76 -21.29 3.44
CA ILE A 87 3.60 -20.00 4.08
C ILE A 87 3.08 -18.99 3.05
N LEU A 88 2.02 -18.30 3.36
CA LEU A 88 1.43 -17.29 2.49
C LEU A 88 1.54 -15.91 3.13
N ILE A 89 1.90 -14.94 2.32
CA ILE A 89 1.94 -13.52 2.68
C ILE A 89 0.94 -12.82 1.79
N VAL A 90 -0.01 -12.12 2.40
CA VAL A 90 -1.10 -11.42 1.70
C VAL A 90 -1.18 -9.99 2.21
N ALA A 91 -1.33 -9.03 1.29
CA ALA A 91 -1.54 -7.62 1.60
C ALA A 91 -2.54 -7.01 0.60
N PRO A 92 -3.04 -5.77 0.81
CA PRO A 92 -4.08 -5.16 -0.04
C PRO A 92 -3.78 -5.18 -1.53
N GLY A 93 -2.52 -5.12 -1.93
CA GLY A 93 -2.10 -5.20 -3.33
C GLY A 93 -0.75 -5.90 -3.46
N LEU A 94 -0.42 -6.39 -4.66
CA LEU A 94 0.83 -7.11 -4.90
C LEU A 94 2.07 -6.27 -4.56
N ARG A 95 2.05 -4.96 -4.85
CA ARG A 95 3.15 -4.06 -4.49
C ARG A 95 3.40 -4.05 -2.99
N GLN A 96 2.31 -4.00 -2.20
CA GLN A 96 2.40 -4.00 -0.74
C GLN A 96 2.91 -5.34 -0.21
N SER A 97 2.38 -6.44 -0.73
CA SER A 97 2.88 -7.78 -0.37
C SER A 97 4.37 -7.95 -0.71
N MET A 98 4.82 -7.35 -1.81
CA MET A 98 6.22 -7.39 -2.23
C MET A 98 7.18 -6.68 -1.27
N ILE A 99 6.72 -5.69 -0.48
CA ILE A 99 7.56 -5.04 0.55
C ILE A 99 8.05 -6.08 1.56
N LEU A 100 7.15 -6.96 2.01
CA LEU A 100 7.52 -8.06 2.90
C LEU A 100 8.39 -9.10 2.17
N GLY A 101 8.08 -9.40 0.91
CA GLY A 101 8.91 -10.28 0.06
C GLY A 101 10.33 -9.75 -0.15
N GLU A 102 10.50 -8.45 -0.33
CA GLU A 102 11.83 -7.81 -0.43
C GLU A 102 12.59 -7.89 0.89
N ARG A 103 11.90 -7.70 2.02
CA ARG A 103 12.51 -7.86 3.34
C ARG A 103 12.99 -9.30 3.58
N ILE A 104 12.21 -10.31 3.15
CA ILE A 104 12.65 -11.71 3.17
C ILE A 104 13.92 -11.89 2.32
N ARG A 105 13.95 -11.33 1.11
CA ARG A 105 15.12 -11.43 0.23
C ARG A 105 16.37 -10.81 0.84
N GLU A 106 16.23 -9.66 1.47
CA GLU A 106 17.32 -8.98 2.19
C GLU A 106 17.87 -9.85 3.33
N LEU A 107 16.99 -10.40 4.18
CA LEU A 107 17.39 -11.26 5.30
C LEU A 107 18.05 -12.54 4.82
N LEU A 108 17.51 -13.21 3.81
CA LEU A 108 18.13 -14.37 3.18
C LEU A 108 19.49 -14.03 2.55
N GLY A 109 19.65 -12.77 2.07
CA GLY A 109 20.92 -12.26 1.55
C GLY A 109 22.00 -12.10 2.62
N ARG A 110 21.64 -11.80 3.87
CA ARG A 110 22.56 -11.64 5.01
C ARG A 110 23.05 -12.96 5.58
N MET A 111 22.38 -14.08 5.29
CA MET A 111 22.77 -15.40 5.77
C MET A 111 24.22 -15.73 5.37
N PRO A 112 25.00 -16.40 6.24
CA PRO A 112 26.28 -16.99 5.87
C PRO A 112 26.12 -17.89 4.65
N ARG A 113 27.07 -17.85 3.72
CA ARG A 113 26.95 -18.53 2.40
C ARG A 113 26.62 -20.03 2.52
N GLU A 114 27.16 -20.70 3.52
CA GLU A 114 26.90 -22.13 3.76
C GLU A 114 25.46 -22.39 4.17
N HIS A 115 24.93 -21.60 5.14
CA HIS A 115 23.56 -21.68 5.61
C HIS A 115 22.59 -21.36 4.46
N ARG A 116 22.83 -20.27 3.73
CA ARG A 116 22.00 -19.93 2.58
C ARG A 116 21.93 -21.03 1.53
N ARG A 117 23.07 -21.63 1.18
CA ARG A 117 23.13 -22.77 0.23
C ARG A 117 22.47 -24.02 0.78
N GLY A 118 22.52 -24.23 2.10
CA GLY A 118 21.91 -25.39 2.76
C GLY A 118 20.41 -25.27 2.94
N ILE A 119 19.90 -24.04 3.11
CA ILE A 119 18.49 -23.76 3.45
C ILE A 119 17.67 -23.42 2.20
N VAL A 120 18.17 -22.51 1.34
CA VAL A 120 17.41 -21.95 0.22
C VAL A 120 17.69 -22.72 -1.07
N SER A 121 16.64 -23.16 -1.75
CA SER A 121 16.77 -23.82 -3.06
C SER A 121 16.56 -22.85 -4.22
N GLN A 122 15.60 -21.91 -4.10
CA GLN A 122 15.25 -20.98 -5.17
C GLN A 122 14.65 -19.67 -4.60
N GLN A 123 14.98 -18.55 -5.23
CA GLN A 123 14.39 -17.25 -4.96
C GLN A 123 13.86 -16.65 -6.26
N MET A 124 12.55 -16.50 -6.34
CA MET A 124 11.85 -15.82 -7.44
C MET A 124 11.29 -14.50 -6.92
N ARG A 125 10.58 -13.76 -7.75
CA ARG A 125 10.02 -12.48 -7.36
C ARG A 125 9.00 -12.59 -6.22
N THR A 126 8.10 -13.57 -6.31
CA THR A 126 6.98 -13.78 -5.38
C THR A 126 7.04 -15.11 -4.65
N ILE A 127 8.05 -15.97 -4.92
CA ILE A 127 8.14 -17.32 -4.36
C ILE A 127 9.56 -17.55 -3.86
N PHE A 128 9.68 -18.07 -2.63
CA PHE A 128 10.92 -18.49 -2.00
C PHE A 128 10.79 -19.98 -1.64
N ARG A 129 11.63 -20.82 -2.22
CA ARG A 129 11.64 -22.27 -1.96
C ARG A 129 12.81 -22.67 -1.10
N PHE A 130 12.54 -23.54 -0.15
CA PHE A 130 13.51 -24.09 0.79
C PHE A 130 13.85 -25.53 0.42
N ARG A 131 15.04 -25.99 0.83
CA ARG A 131 15.50 -27.35 0.49
C ARG A 131 14.75 -28.45 1.24
N ASN A 132 14.13 -28.12 2.37
CA ASN A 132 13.27 -29.02 3.14
C ASN A 132 11.85 -29.17 2.58
N GLY A 133 11.57 -28.66 1.37
CA GLY A 133 10.26 -28.70 0.73
C GLY A 133 9.35 -27.53 1.07
N SER A 134 9.71 -26.68 2.03
CA SER A 134 8.91 -25.53 2.41
C SER A 134 8.95 -24.42 1.36
N GLN A 135 7.87 -23.60 1.33
CA GLN A 135 7.73 -22.49 0.39
C GLN A 135 7.06 -21.29 1.05
N ILE A 136 7.57 -20.10 0.77
CA ILE A 136 6.90 -18.83 1.06
C ILE A 136 6.40 -18.24 -0.26
N THR A 137 5.11 -17.88 -0.32
CA THR A 137 4.47 -17.28 -1.49
C THR A 137 3.88 -15.94 -1.12
N VAL A 138 4.13 -14.93 -1.94
CA VAL A 138 3.65 -13.55 -1.78
C VAL A 138 2.51 -13.32 -2.77
N LEU A 139 1.35 -12.93 -2.26
CA LEU A 139 0.10 -12.80 -3.02
C LEU A 139 -0.57 -11.46 -2.72
N PRO A 140 -1.32 -10.87 -3.67
CA PRO A 140 -2.24 -9.79 -3.38
C PRO A 140 -3.50 -10.30 -2.68
N ASN A 141 -4.31 -9.41 -2.12
CA ASN A 141 -5.64 -9.69 -1.59
C ASN A 141 -6.64 -9.96 -2.74
N SER A 142 -6.51 -11.09 -3.39
CA SER A 142 -7.37 -11.52 -4.49
C SER A 142 -8.00 -12.87 -4.18
N GLU A 143 -9.34 -12.92 -4.13
CA GLU A 143 -10.08 -14.16 -3.83
C GLU A 143 -9.69 -15.30 -4.77
N ASN A 144 -9.61 -15.01 -6.05
CA ASN A 144 -9.27 -16.01 -7.07
C ASN A 144 -7.85 -16.57 -6.91
N GLN A 145 -6.91 -15.75 -6.45
CA GLN A 145 -5.52 -16.18 -6.26
C GLN A 145 -5.31 -16.92 -4.93
N LEU A 146 -6.14 -16.64 -3.93
CA LEU A 146 -6.03 -17.28 -2.62
C LEU A 146 -6.72 -18.65 -2.58
N ARG A 147 -7.80 -18.84 -3.31
CA ARG A 147 -8.53 -20.12 -3.35
C ARG A 147 -7.64 -21.26 -3.83
N GLY A 148 -7.72 -22.40 -3.16
CA GLY A 148 -7.02 -23.63 -3.51
C GLY A 148 -5.68 -23.85 -2.82
N PHE A 149 -5.18 -22.90 -2.02
CA PHE A 149 -4.03 -23.14 -1.18
C PHE A 149 -4.41 -23.89 0.11
N THR A 150 -3.50 -24.75 0.54
CA THR A 150 -3.44 -25.29 1.90
C THR A 150 -2.24 -24.70 2.59
N ALA A 151 -2.42 -23.99 3.68
CA ALA A 151 -1.37 -23.19 4.32
C ALA A 151 -1.11 -23.65 5.77
N HIS A 152 0.15 -23.57 6.19
CA HIS A 152 0.58 -23.80 7.56
C HIS A 152 0.75 -22.50 8.34
N LEU A 153 1.04 -21.42 7.64
CA LEU A 153 1.11 -20.06 8.16
C LEU A 153 0.56 -19.10 7.10
N ILE A 154 -0.35 -18.24 7.51
CA ILE A 154 -0.81 -17.10 6.72
C ILE A 154 -0.46 -15.83 7.48
N VAL A 155 0.26 -14.93 6.82
CA VAL A 155 0.56 -13.59 7.32
C VAL A 155 -0.20 -12.60 6.46
N ILE A 156 -1.13 -11.89 7.10
CA ILE A 156 -1.89 -10.79 6.50
C ILE A 156 -1.23 -9.48 6.95
N ASP A 157 -0.78 -8.66 6.02
CA ASP A 157 -0.29 -7.31 6.33
C ASP A 157 -1.26 -6.25 5.80
N GLU A 158 -1.41 -5.16 6.54
CA GLU A 158 -2.34 -4.05 6.27
C GLU A 158 -3.80 -4.52 6.11
N ALA A 159 -4.24 -5.42 6.98
CA ALA A 159 -5.56 -6.06 6.97
C ALA A 159 -6.75 -5.08 6.98
N ALA A 160 -6.61 -3.94 7.66
CA ALA A 160 -7.66 -2.93 7.76
C ALA A 160 -7.99 -2.26 6.40
N PHE A 161 -7.17 -2.48 5.37
CA PHE A 161 -7.35 -1.94 4.02
C PHE A 161 -7.83 -2.97 3.00
N PHE A 162 -8.28 -4.13 3.45
CA PHE A 162 -8.87 -5.13 2.56
C PHE A 162 -10.29 -4.69 2.18
N HIS A 163 -10.53 -4.45 0.90
CA HIS A 163 -11.83 -4.04 0.38
C HIS A 163 -12.91 -5.13 0.46
N ASN A 164 -12.49 -6.42 0.55
CA ASN A 164 -13.32 -7.61 0.62
C ASN A 164 -13.02 -8.44 1.90
N ASP A 165 -12.72 -7.76 3.00
CA ASP A 165 -12.27 -8.36 4.24
C ASP A 165 -13.21 -9.46 4.76
N GLU A 166 -14.54 -9.26 4.75
CA GLU A 166 -15.52 -10.27 5.15
C GLU A 166 -15.37 -11.58 4.33
N ALA A 167 -15.25 -11.47 3.00
CA ALA A 167 -15.09 -12.64 2.14
C ALA A 167 -13.77 -13.38 2.41
N ILE A 168 -12.69 -12.62 2.55
CA ILE A 168 -11.35 -13.18 2.82
C ILE A 168 -11.32 -13.86 4.18
N PHE A 169 -11.65 -13.14 5.25
CA PHE A 169 -11.47 -13.64 6.61
C PHE A 169 -12.48 -14.72 7.01
N ARG A 170 -13.72 -14.67 6.49
CA ARG A 170 -14.77 -15.63 6.86
C ARG A 170 -14.88 -16.81 5.93
N ASN A 171 -14.64 -16.64 4.61
CA ASN A 171 -14.93 -17.67 3.63
C ASN A 171 -13.67 -18.32 3.02
N ILE A 172 -12.53 -17.60 2.95
CA ILE A 172 -11.34 -18.07 2.23
C ILE A 172 -10.26 -18.58 3.19
N LEU A 173 -9.86 -17.78 4.18
CA LEU A 173 -8.75 -18.15 5.07
C LEU A 173 -9.04 -19.39 5.93
N PRO A 174 -10.24 -19.58 6.53
CA PRO A 174 -10.48 -20.72 7.40
C PRO A 174 -10.31 -22.09 6.71
N PRO A 175 -10.85 -22.34 5.51
CA PRO A 175 -10.61 -23.59 4.80
C PRO A 175 -9.14 -23.85 4.46
N MET A 176 -8.36 -22.79 4.17
CA MET A 176 -6.94 -22.93 3.85
C MET A 176 -6.08 -23.42 5.03
N LEU A 177 -6.52 -23.17 6.25
CA LEU A 177 -5.85 -23.56 7.50
C LEU A 177 -6.45 -24.82 8.14
N ALA A 178 -7.62 -25.26 7.70
CA ALA A 178 -8.39 -26.28 8.39
C ALA A 178 -7.66 -27.62 8.51
N THR A 179 -7.02 -28.09 7.44
CA THR A 179 -6.34 -29.40 7.41
C THR A 179 -4.97 -29.40 8.07
N THR A 180 -4.33 -28.26 8.17
CA THR A 180 -2.98 -28.12 8.75
C THR A 180 -3.01 -27.71 10.22
N GLY A 181 -4.15 -27.23 10.72
CA GLY A 181 -4.22 -26.54 12.01
C GLY A 181 -3.29 -25.31 12.03
N GLY A 182 -3.16 -24.64 10.88
CA GLY A 182 -2.17 -23.61 10.63
C GLY A 182 -2.42 -22.32 11.43
N THR A 183 -1.42 -21.47 11.44
CA THR A 183 -1.38 -20.20 12.16
C THR A 183 -1.83 -19.06 11.25
N LEU A 184 -2.65 -18.15 11.77
CA LEU A 184 -3.06 -16.91 11.14
C LEU A 184 -2.51 -15.73 11.94
N ILE A 185 -1.70 -14.90 11.29
CA ILE A 185 -1.19 -13.65 11.84
C ILE A 185 -1.76 -12.51 11.03
N VAL A 186 -2.48 -11.62 11.69
CA VAL A 186 -3.14 -10.48 11.07
C VAL A 186 -2.52 -9.19 11.60
N SER A 187 -2.00 -8.38 10.71
CA SER A 187 -1.24 -7.18 11.01
C SER A 187 -1.84 -5.97 10.31
N SER A 188 -2.02 -4.89 11.02
CA SER A 188 -2.31 -3.56 10.47
C SER A 188 -2.03 -2.47 11.50
N THR A 189 -1.94 -1.22 11.02
CA THR A 189 -2.26 -0.06 11.87
C THR A 189 -3.78 0.05 12.02
N PRO A 190 -4.29 0.63 13.12
CA PRO A 190 -5.73 0.88 13.26
C PRO A 190 -6.25 1.73 12.12
N TRP A 191 -7.38 1.32 11.53
CA TRP A 191 -8.03 2.05 10.46
C TRP A 191 -9.50 1.65 10.38
N GLY A 192 -10.39 2.57 10.80
CA GLY A 192 -11.83 2.30 10.87
C GLY A 192 -12.25 1.28 11.93
N LYS A 193 -13.46 1.45 12.47
CA LYS A 193 -14.06 0.52 13.43
C LYS A 193 -15.03 -0.49 12.81
N ASN A 194 -15.32 -0.35 11.50
CA ASN A 194 -16.24 -1.24 10.78
C ASN A 194 -15.50 -2.31 9.94
N THR A 195 -14.20 -2.48 10.14
CA THR A 195 -13.37 -3.48 9.46
C THR A 195 -13.34 -4.80 10.21
N VAL A 196 -13.12 -5.91 9.51
CA VAL A 196 -12.90 -7.21 10.14
C VAL A 196 -11.67 -7.14 11.05
N PHE A 197 -10.62 -6.38 10.70
CA PHE A 197 -9.46 -6.18 11.56
C PHE A 197 -9.83 -5.62 12.95
N TYR A 198 -10.76 -4.65 13.03
CA TYR A 198 -11.27 -4.15 14.30
C TYR A 198 -12.03 -5.24 15.08
N GLN A 199 -12.91 -6.00 14.39
CA GLN A 199 -13.67 -7.09 15.03
C GLN A 199 -12.74 -8.15 15.63
N LEU A 200 -11.68 -8.56 14.87
CA LEU A 200 -10.69 -9.50 15.36
C LEU A 200 -9.88 -8.95 16.56
N ASN A 201 -9.67 -7.64 16.65
CA ASN A 201 -9.07 -7.03 17.84
C ASN A 201 -9.96 -7.12 19.08
N GLN A 202 -11.28 -7.30 18.94
CA GLN A 202 -12.20 -7.50 20.05
C GLN A 202 -12.37 -9.00 20.39
N ASP A 203 -12.00 -9.89 19.49
CA ASP A 203 -12.14 -11.33 19.64
C ASP A 203 -11.17 -11.88 20.71
N PRO A 204 -11.65 -12.56 21.77
CA PRO A 204 -10.79 -13.14 22.80
C PRO A 204 -9.92 -14.30 22.30
N ASP A 205 -10.29 -14.96 21.21
CA ASP A 205 -9.54 -16.09 20.64
C ASP A 205 -8.24 -15.66 19.97
N TYR A 206 -8.03 -14.36 19.78
CA TYR A 206 -6.82 -13.82 19.21
C TYR A 206 -5.88 -13.26 20.28
N GLU A 207 -4.63 -13.73 20.29
CA GLU A 207 -3.54 -13.12 21.05
C GLU A 207 -3.18 -11.75 20.43
N LYS A 208 -3.14 -10.72 21.27
CA LYS A 208 -2.97 -9.33 20.83
C LYS A 208 -1.58 -8.81 21.16
N HIS A 209 -0.80 -8.52 20.15
CA HIS A 209 0.49 -7.84 20.27
C HIS A 209 0.32 -6.37 19.91
N VAL A 210 0.34 -5.51 20.90
CA VAL A 210 0.26 -4.05 20.73
C VAL A 210 1.63 -3.45 21.02
N VAL A 211 2.17 -2.66 20.10
CA VAL A 211 3.45 -1.96 20.27
C VAL A 211 3.24 -0.50 19.90
N THR A 212 3.47 0.38 20.87
CA THR A 212 3.39 1.82 20.67
C THR A 212 4.76 2.41 20.32
N TRP A 213 4.77 3.66 19.90
CA TRP A 213 6.02 4.40 19.67
C TRP A 213 6.91 4.48 20.92
N ARG A 214 6.32 4.55 22.12
CA ARG A 214 7.08 4.64 23.37
C ARG A 214 7.90 3.39 23.62
N GLU A 215 7.31 2.22 23.40
CA GLU A 215 8.01 0.94 23.54
C GLU A 215 9.15 0.83 22.53
N ALA A 216 8.90 1.22 21.28
CA ALA A 216 9.93 1.23 20.24
C ALA A 216 11.05 2.25 20.50
N ALA A 217 10.71 3.43 21.06
CA ALA A 217 11.69 4.43 21.46
C ALA A 217 12.58 3.93 22.61
N GLY A 218 11.97 3.25 23.60
CA GLY A 218 12.70 2.63 24.71
C GLY A 218 13.72 1.58 24.29
N GLU A 219 13.50 0.93 23.14
CA GLU A 219 14.42 -0.02 22.51
C GLU A 219 15.44 0.65 21.55
N GLY A 220 15.52 1.98 21.56
CA GLY A 220 16.45 2.73 20.70
C GLY A 220 16.13 2.66 19.20
N ARG A 221 14.87 2.39 18.84
CA ARG A 221 14.44 2.19 17.46
C ARG A 221 14.43 3.48 16.65
N TYR A 222 14.27 4.62 17.31
CA TYR A 222 14.12 5.92 16.69
C TYR A 222 15.33 6.82 16.94
N SER A 223 15.70 7.62 15.94
CA SER A 223 16.68 8.70 16.12
C SER A 223 16.07 9.85 16.92
N GLN A 224 16.91 10.67 17.55
CA GLN A 224 16.44 11.85 18.28
C GLN A 224 15.70 12.83 17.38
N GLU A 225 16.12 12.97 16.15
CA GLU A 225 15.45 13.82 15.14
C GLU A 225 14.03 13.32 14.86
N PHE A 226 13.85 12.01 14.71
CA PHE A 226 12.53 11.42 14.52
C PHE A 226 11.65 11.59 15.75
N LEU A 227 12.19 11.45 16.96
CA LEU A 227 11.44 11.68 18.20
C LEU A 227 10.94 13.13 18.30
N ASN A 228 11.76 14.10 17.94
CA ASN A 228 11.37 15.51 17.89
C ASN A 228 10.26 15.76 16.84
N GLN A 229 10.33 15.05 15.70
CA GLN A 229 9.27 15.08 14.68
C GLN A 229 7.96 14.47 15.19
N LEU A 230 8.03 13.38 15.95
CA LEU A 230 6.85 12.75 16.57
C LEU A 230 6.13 13.66 17.55
N GLU A 231 6.86 14.43 18.36
CA GLU A 231 6.26 15.40 19.28
C GLU A 231 5.49 16.49 18.51
N LYS A 232 6.08 16.99 17.43
CA LYS A 232 5.41 17.96 16.54
C LYS A 232 4.17 17.34 15.87
N GLU A 233 4.26 16.09 15.41
CA GLU A 233 3.12 15.38 14.81
C GLU A 233 1.97 15.21 15.82
N ARG A 234 2.31 14.92 17.08
CA ARG A 234 1.32 14.81 18.18
C ARG A 234 0.54 16.09 18.42
N GLU A 235 1.20 17.26 18.31
CA GLU A 235 0.57 18.56 18.47
C GLU A 235 -0.27 18.97 17.27
N THR A 236 0.26 18.75 16.06
CA THR A 236 -0.36 19.23 14.83
C THR A 236 -1.41 18.28 14.27
N ARG A 237 -1.26 16.94 14.50
CA ARG A 237 -2.14 15.91 13.94
C ARG A 237 -2.50 14.83 14.98
N PRO A 238 -3.15 15.19 16.10
CA PRO A 238 -3.31 14.31 17.26
C PRO A 238 -4.08 13.02 16.94
N GLN A 239 -5.06 13.03 16.04
CA GLN A 239 -5.81 11.83 15.66
C GLN A 239 -4.94 10.87 14.84
N VAL A 240 -4.22 11.38 13.86
CA VAL A 240 -3.27 10.58 13.05
C VAL A 240 -2.18 10.02 13.95
N PHE A 241 -1.65 10.83 14.88
CA PHE A 241 -0.66 10.40 15.85
C PHE A 241 -1.15 9.23 16.71
N LYS A 242 -2.37 9.30 17.24
CA LYS A 242 -2.97 8.21 18.03
C LYS A 242 -3.06 6.92 17.20
N MET A 243 -3.50 7.00 15.96
CA MET A 243 -3.63 5.86 15.07
C MET A 243 -2.28 5.24 14.71
N GLU A 244 -1.36 6.09 14.23
CA GLU A 244 -0.11 5.64 13.62
C GLU A 244 0.98 5.30 14.63
N TYR A 245 0.99 5.98 15.79
CA TYR A 245 2.07 5.87 16.76
C TYR A 245 1.62 5.35 18.14
N GLU A 246 0.38 5.58 18.55
CA GLU A 246 -0.18 4.97 19.77
C GLU A 246 -0.96 3.69 19.48
N ALA A 247 -1.12 3.37 18.19
CA ALA A 247 -1.81 2.17 17.71
C ALA A 247 -3.26 2.08 18.24
N GLU A 248 -3.97 3.21 18.33
CA GLU A 248 -5.32 3.30 18.85
C GLU A 248 -6.35 3.40 17.69
N PHE A 249 -7.50 2.71 17.86
CA PHE A 249 -8.66 2.97 16.99
C PHE A 249 -9.34 4.24 17.45
N ILE A 250 -9.53 5.18 16.51
CA ILE A 250 -10.21 6.45 16.76
C ILE A 250 -11.63 6.44 16.18
N GLU A 251 -12.48 7.31 16.71
CA GLU A 251 -13.78 7.61 16.10
C GLU A 251 -13.61 8.71 15.06
N GLU A 252 -14.27 8.53 13.92
CA GLU A 252 -14.33 9.55 12.89
C GLU A 252 -15.50 10.48 13.15
N VAL A 253 -15.21 11.74 13.39
CA VAL A 253 -16.21 12.79 13.56
C VAL A 253 -16.06 13.77 12.40
N ASP A 254 -17.18 14.04 11.73
CA ASP A 254 -17.28 15.03 10.65
C ASP A 254 -16.31 14.82 9.47
N THR A 255 -15.85 13.59 9.26
CA THR A 255 -14.98 13.21 8.15
C THR A 255 -15.82 13.03 6.87
N TRP A 256 -15.42 13.69 5.78
CA TRP A 256 -16.15 13.59 4.51
C TRP A 256 -16.05 12.22 3.87
N LEU A 257 -14.84 11.70 3.69
CA LEU A 257 -14.58 10.34 3.22
C LEU A 257 -14.10 9.50 4.40
N THR A 258 -14.96 8.62 4.90
CA THR A 258 -14.64 7.76 6.04
C THR A 258 -13.55 6.74 5.69
N GLN A 259 -12.81 6.31 6.69
CA GLN A 259 -11.77 5.28 6.55
C GLN A 259 -12.31 4.00 5.90
N ASP A 260 -13.52 3.60 6.27
CA ASP A 260 -14.23 2.45 5.73
C ASP A 260 -14.51 2.60 4.22
N LEU A 261 -14.99 3.77 3.82
CA LEU A 261 -15.28 4.06 2.42
C LEU A 261 -14.00 4.04 1.58
N LEU A 262 -12.92 4.63 2.11
CA LEU A 262 -11.61 4.63 1.47
C LEU A 262 -11.04 3.23 1.33
N ALA A 263 -11.10 2.40 2.38
CA ALA A 263 -10.66 1.02 2.31
C ALA A 263 -11.41 0.22 1.22
N LYS A 264 -12.74 0.37 1.14
CA LYS A 264 -13.58 -0.26 0.10
C LYS A 264 -13.33 0.26 -1.31
N SER A 265 -12.82 1.49 -1.45
CA SER A 265 -12.43 2.05 -2.75
C SER A 265 -11.09 1.55 -3.26
N CYS A 266 -10.26 0.96 -2.41
CA CYS A 266 -8.97 0.40 -2.81
C CYS A 266 -9.16 -0.79 -3.75
N SER A 267 -8.23 -0.92 -4.70
CA SER A 267 -8.16 -2.06 -5.62
C SER A 267 -6.74 -2.63 -5.61
N ASP A 268 -6.65 -3.94 -5.42
CA ASP A 268 -5.41 -4.71 -5.44
C ASP A 268 -4.76 -4.77 -6.84
N GLU A 269 -5.56 -4.55 -7.89
CA GLU A 269 -5.10 -4.52 -9.28
C GLU A 269 -4.50 -3.17 -9.70
N LEU A 270 -4.83 -2.08 -8.96
CA LEU A 270 -4.40 -0.74 -9.33
C LEU A 270 -3.04 -0.38 -8.72
N GLN A 271 -2.23 0.29 -9.52
CA GLN A 271 -0.99 0.93 -9.09
C GLN A 271 -0.87 2.29 -9.76
N LEU A 272 -0.33 3.28 -9.03
CA LEU A 272 -0.01 4.55 -9.65
C LEU A 272 1.07 4.36 -10.72
N LEU A 273 0.78 4.79 -11.92
CA LEU A 273 1.69 4.70 -13.05
C LEU A 273 2.77 5.76 -12.95
N ALA A 274 3.98 5.39 -13.34
CA ALA A 274 5.09 6.33 -13.42
C ALA A 274 4.86 7.36 -14.55
N PHE A 275 5.44 8.54 -14.38
CA PHE A 275 5.36 9.62 -15.36
C PHE A 275 5.85 9.22 -16.77
N GLU A 276 6.83 8.32 -16.84
CA GLU A 276 7.43 7.83 -18.08
C GLU A 276 6.57 6.81 -18.83
N SER A 277 5.50 6.30 -18.20
CA SER A 277 4.64 5.28 -18.81
C SER A 277 3.86 5.84 -20.01
N GLN A 278 3.63 4.98 -20.99
CA GLN A 278 2.74 5.27 -22.14
C GLN A 278 1.45 4.49 -21.95
N GLN A 279 0.31 5.18 -22.06
CA GLN A 279 -0.99 4.59 -21.82
C GLN A 279 -1.96 4.93 -22.95
N ARG A 280 -2.94 4.04 -23.15
CA ARG A 280 -4.07 4.24 -24.05
C ARG A 280 -5.35 4.09 -23.26
N GLY A 281 -6.31 4.97 -23.51
CA GLY A 281 -7.59 4.96 -22.78
C GLY A 281 -8.23 6.33 -22.78
N ARG A 282 -9.33 6.49 -22.07
CA ARG A 282 -10.00 7.80 -21.85
C ARG A 282 -9.52 8.33 -20.50
N PHE A 283 -8.74 9.41 -20.52
CA PHE A 283 -8.15 9.99 -19.33
C PHE A 283 -8.77 11.35 -19.02
N HIS A 284 -8.93 11.64 -17.73
CA HIS A 284 -9.40 12.91 -17.23
C HIS A 284 -8.43 13.36 -16.14
N MET A 285 -8.02 14.61 -16.22
CA MET A 285 -7.01 15.17 -15.32
C MET A 285 -7.63 16.24 -14.45
N GLY A 286 -7.34 16.21 -13.16
CA GLY A 286 -7.63 17.28 -12.21
C GLY A 286 -6.33 17.88 -11.71
N ILE A 287 -6.25 19.20 -11.69
CA ILE A 287 -5.06 19.94 -11.25
C ILE A 287 -5.48 20.92 -10.17
N ASP A 288 -4.99 20.69 -8.96
CA ASP A 288 -5.06 21.64 -7.87
C ASP A 288 -3.76 22.45 -7.84
N LEU A 289 -3.86 23.75 -7.98
CA LEU A 289 -2.74 24.67 -8.09
C LEU A 289 -2.49 25.40 -6.80
N ALA A 290 -1.29 25.25 -6.26
CA ALA A 290 -0.87 25.98 -5.07
C ALA A 290 -0.12 27.26 -5.40
N GLU A 291 -0.26 28.23 -4.50
CA GLU A 291 0.70 29.32 -4.36
C GLU A 291 1.96 28.85 -3.61
N ARG A 292 2.80 29.79 -3.16
CA ARG A 292 4.13 29.52 -2.58
C ARG A 292 4.15 28.62 -1.33
N VAL A 293 3.03 28.44 -0.63
CA VAL A 293 2.98 27.82 0.71
C VAL A 293 2.43 26.39 0.68
N ASP A 294 1.67 26.04 -0.35
CA ASP A 294 0.97 24.77 -0.50
C ASP A 294 1.57 23.90 -1.63
N TYR A 295 0.97 22.75 -1.91
CA TYR A 295 1.44 21.83 -2.95
C TYR A 295 0.51 21.86 -4.16
N SER A 296 1.09 22.00 -5.36
CA SER A 296 0.32 21.67 -6.56
C SER A 296 0.25 20.16 -6.73
N VAL A 297 -0.93 19.67 -7.12
CA VAL A 297 -1.17 18.23 -7.34
C VAL A 297 -1.85 18.01 -8.67
N ILE A 298 -1.40 16.99 -9.39
CA ILE A 298 -2.06 16.47 -10.59
C ILE A 298 -2.59 15.08 -10.27
N ALA A 299 -3.88 14.85 -10.49
CA ALA A 299 -4.52 13.54 -10.44
C ALA A 299 -5.04 13.16 -11.83
N VAL A 300 -4.89 11.90 -12.24
CA VAL A 300 -5.44 11.40 -13.51
C VAL A 300 -6.27 10.16 -13.26
N THR A 301 -7.52 10.21 -13.71
CA THR A 301 -8.42 9.06 -13.74
C THR A 301 -8.55 8.50 -15.15
N GLN A 302 -8.60 7.18 -15.24
CA GLN A 302 -8.98 6.46 -16.45
C GLN A 302 -10.44 6.06 -16.36
N LYS A 303 -11.22 6.37 -17.38
CA LYS A 303 -12.63 5.98 -17.49
C LYS A 303 -12.77 4.79 -18.41
N ASP A 304 -13.27 3.68 -17.88
CA ASP A 304 -13.62 2.50 -18.64
C ASP A 304 -15.09 2.16 -18.38
N GLU A 305 -15.93 2.33 -19.40
CA GLU A 305 -17.39 2.30 -19.29
C GLU A 305 -17.90 3.20 -18.15
N ASN A 306 -18.38 2.59 -17.06
CA ASN A 306 -18.88 3.30 -15.87
C ASN A 306 -17.86 3.33 -14.70
N ARG A 307 -16.68 2.70 -14.86
CA ARG A 307 -15.63 2.64 -13.82
C ARG A 307 -14.60 3.74 -14.03
N LEU A 308 -14.28 4.42 -12.96
CA LEU A 308 -13.15 5.35 -12.85
C LEU A 308 -12.05 4.73 -12.03
N SER A 309 -10.82 4.81 -12.49
CA SER A 309 -9.64 4.31 -11.79
C SER A 309 -8.62 5.43 -11.65
N LEU A 310 -8.20 5.77 -10.44
CA LEU A 310 -7.08 6.68 -10.22
C LEU A 310 -5.79 5.96 -10.61
N ILE A 311 -5.19 6.38 -11.71
CA ILE A 311 -4.02 5.72 -12.28
C ILE A 311 -2.72 6.51 -12.15
N HIS A 312 -2.81 7.79 -11.86
CA HIS A 312 -1.63 8.63 -11.63
C HIS A 312 -1.97 9.77 -10.67
N MET A 313 -1.03 10.06 -9.78
CA MET A 313 -1.07 11.22 -8.91
C MET A 313 0.35 11.71 -8.66
N HIS A 314 0.55 13.00 -8.83
CA HIS A 314 1.84 13.63 -8.59
C HIS A 314 1.68 14.90 -7.76
N ARG A 315 2.34 14.94 -6.60
CA ARG A 315 2.44 16.11 -5.75
C ARG A 315 3.79 16.78 -5.97
N PHE A 316 3.79 18.01 -6.42
CA PHE A 316 4.99 18.80 -6.65
C PHE A 316 5.60 19.28 -5.33
N LYS A 317 6.87 19.60 -5.35
CA LYS A 317 7.52 20.25 -4.20
C LYS A 317 6.95 21.67 -4.02
N LYS A 318 6.88 22.15 -2.77
CA LYS A 318 6.49 23.54 -2.48
C LYS A 318 7.37 24.52 -3.26
N GLY A 319 6.74 25.56 -3.82
CA GLY A 319 7.42 26.55 -4.64
C GLY A 319 7.74 26.11 -6.06
N THR A 320 7.24 24.97 -6.54
CA THR A 320 7.33 24.61 -7.96
C THR A 320 6.59 25.66 -8.80
N SER A 321 7.21 26.14 -9.89
CA SER A 321 6.60 27.13 -10.76
C SER A 321 5.37 26.58 -11.51
N LEU A 322 4.37 27.43 -11.78
CA LEU A 322 3.21 27.07 -12.58
C LEU A 322 3.62 26.57 -13.97
N ALA A 323 4.64 27.16 -14.60
CA ALA A 323 5.17 26.72 -15.88
C ALA A 323 5.68 25.24 -15.82
N SER A 324 6.26 24.84 -14.69
CA SER A 324 6.71 23.44 -14.50
C SER A 324 5.51 22.48 -14.36
N VAL A 325 4.45 22.89 -13.67
CA VAL A 325 3.22 22.11 -13.53
C VAL A 325 2.52 21.95 -14.89
N ILE A 326 2.40 23.05 -15.66
CA ILE A 326 1.85 23.04 -17.03
C ILE A 326 2.71 22.15 -17.94
N GLY A 327 4.03 22.26 -17.87
CA GLY A 327 4.96 21.44 -18.64
C GLY A 327 4.80 19.94 -18.34
N TYR A 328 4.63 19.59 -17.07
CA TYR A 328 4.35 18.23 -16.64
C TYR A 328 3.03 17.72 -17.22
N ALA A 329 1.94 18.46 -17.07
CA ALA A 329 0.63 18.12 -17.61
C ALA A 329 0.66 17.95 -19.14
N LYS A 330 1.40 18.82 -19.85
CA LYS A 330 1.60 18.74 -21.30
C LYS A 330 2.28 17.43 -21.71
N ILE A 331 3.41 17.11 -21.09
CA ILE A 331 4.16 15.88 -21.41
C ILE A 331 3.32 14.64 -21.09
N LEU A 332 2.62 14.65 -19.96
CA LEU A 332 1.76 13.54 -19.55
C LEU A 332 0.62 13.33 -20.57
N SER A 333 -0.06 14.41 -20.99
CA SER A 333 -1.12 14.38 -22.00
C SER A 333 -0.63 13.91 -23.38
N GLN A 334 0.62 14.20 -23.74
CA GLN A 334 1.24 13.71 -24.98
C GLN A 334 1.55 12.20 -24.92
N ARG A 335 2.00 11.73 -23.78
CA ARG A 335 2.30 10.30 -23.55
C ARG A 335 1.04 9.45 -23.42
N TRP A 336 0.05 9.98 -22.73
CA TRP A 336 -1.23 9.31 -22.53
C TRP A 336 -2.27 9.82 -23.52
N ARG A 337 -2.25 9.21 -24.68
CA ARG A 337 -3.11 9.62 -25.80
C ARG A 337 -4.58 9.49 -25.40
N THR A 338 -5.36 10.49 -25.79
CA THR A 338 -6.81 10.65 -25.52
C THR A 338 -7.14 11.16 -24.09
N THR A 339 -6.34 12.08 -23.57
CA THR A 339 -6.78 12.93 -22.44
C THR A 339 -7.97 13.77 -22.91
N GLN A 340 -9.15 13.51 -22.35
CA GLN A 340 -10.43 14.07 -22.79
C GLN A 340 -10.64 15.47 -22.23
N ALA A 341 -10.34 15.66 -20.95
CA ALA A 341 -10.50 16.95 -20.24
C ALA A 341 -9.43 17.12 -19.17
N ILE A 342 -9.09 18.37 -18.91
CA ILE A 342 -8.19 18.79 -17.86
C ILE A 342 -8.89 19.89 -17.08
N TYR A 343 -9.34 19.61 -15.84
CA TYR A 343 -9.95 20.61 -14.98
C TYR A 343 -8.95 21.16 -13.98
N VAL A 344 -8.91 22.47 -13.84
CA VAL A 344 -7.89 23.19 -13.07
C VAL A 344 -8.54 24.13 -12.10
N ASP A 345 -8.13 24.11 -10.82
CA ASP A 345 -8.53 25.18 -9.90
C ASP A 345 -7.90 26.51 -10.33
N LYS A 346 -8.74 27.42 -10.76
CA LYS A 346 -8.33 28.78 -11.15
C LYS A 346 -8.64 29.85 -10.10
N THR A 347 -9.15 29.47 -8.94
CA THR A 347 -9.70 30.41 -7.94
C THR A 347 -8.70 31.48 -7.53
N LYS A 348 -7.46 31.10 -7.33
CA LYS A 348 -6.37 32.00 -6.92
C LYS A 348 -5.63 32.66 -8.10
N HIS A 349 -5.68 32.02 -9.28
CA HIS A 349 -4.84 32.37 -10.43
C HIS A 349 -5.61 33.09 -11.55
N GLY A 350 -6.96 33.06 -11.53
CA GLY A 350 -7.79 33.66 -12.58
C GLY A 350 -7.73 32.93 -13.92
N ASP A 351 -8.20 33.59 -14.97
CA ASP A 351 -8.31 32.96 -16.31
C ASP A 351 -6.96 32.83 -17.05
N TYR A 352 -5.96 33.62 -16.69
CA TYR A 352 -4.66 33.61 -17.36
C TYR A 352 -3.96 32.23 -17.29
N ILE A 353 -4.19 31.44 -16.24
CA ILE A 353 -3.63 30.09 -16.15
C ILE A 353 -4.16 29.16 -17.25
N ILE A 354 -5.41 29.36 -17.63
CA ILE A 354 -6.03 28.58 -18.72
C ILE A 354 -5.50 29.04 -20.07
N GLU A 355 -5.26 30.36 -20.23
CA GLU A 355 -4.61 30.91 -21.42
C GLU A 355 -3.20 30.32 -21.60
N ASP A 356 -2.39 30.32 -20.55
CA ASP A 356 -1.05 29.69 -20.55
C ASP A 356 -1.11 28.19 -20.91
N MET A 357 -2.11 27.47 -20.41
CA MET A 357 -2.30 26.05 -20.73
C MET A 357 -2.71 25.85 -22.20
N HIS A 358 -3.58 26.71 -22.73
CA HIS A 358 -3.95 26.68 -24.15
C HIS A 358 -2.77 27.02 -25.06
N GLU A 359 -1.93 27.99 -24.69
CA GLU A 359 -0.68 28.30 -25.39
C GLU A 359 0.29 27.13 -25.34
N ALA A 360 0.31 26.38 -24.24
CA ALA A 360 1.05 25.14 -24.10
C ALA A 360 0.45 23.98 -24.92
N CYS A 361 -0.57 24.20 -25.74
CA CYS A 361 -1.31 23.23 -26.52
C CYS A 361 -2.18 22.23 -25.71
N LEU A 362 -2.56 22.56 -24.49
CA LEU A 362 -3.53 21.84 -23.66
C LEU A 362 -4.94 22.44 -23.86
N ARG A 363 -5.47 22.36 -25.07
CA ARG A 363 -6.76 22.99 -25.46
C ARG A 363 -7.98 22.43 -24.74
N GLN A 364 -7.87 21.24 -24.13
CA GLN A 364 -8.90 20.58 -23.31
C GLN A 364 -8.87 21.04 -21.84
N ALA A 365 -8.06 22.05 -21.50
CA ALA A 365 -8.01 22.60 -20.15
C ALA A 365 -9.16 23.60 -19.93
N GLU A 366 -9.86 23.41 -18.81
CA GLU A 366 -10.95 24.26 -18.36
C GLU A 366 -10.72 24.66 -16.90
N GLY A 367 -11.00 25.94 -16.56
CA GLY A 367 -10.82 26.49 -15.22
C GLY A 367 -12.07 26.37 -14.39
N ILE A 368 -11.95 25.78 -13.23
CA ILE A 368 -13.03 25.66 -12.24
C ILE A 368 -12.78 26.65 -11.09
N ASN A 369 -13.78 27.44 -10.73
CA ASN A 369 -13.73 28.26 -9.52
C ASN A 369 -14.20 27.46 -8.31
N PHE A 370 -13.41 27.38 -7.27
CA PHE A 370 -13.73 26.69 -6.02
C PHE A 370 -14.65 27.56 -5.15
N THR A 371 -15.88 27.70 -5.58
CA THR A 371 -16.96 28.25 -4.73
C THR A 371 -17.45 27.17 -3.77
N GLN A 372 -18.15 27.53 -2.72
CA GLN A 372 -18.75 26.59 -1.80
C GLN A 372 -19.64 25.56 -2.53
N ASN A 373 -20.41 26.00 -3.53
CA ASN A 373 -21.29 25.12 -4.30
C ASN A 373 -20.49 24.13 -5.19
N THR A 374 -19.48 24.61 -5.93
CA THR A 374 -18.66 23.74 -6.79
C THR A 374 -17.83 22.74 -5.97
N LYS A 375 -17.29 23.16 -4.83
CA LYS A 375 -16.62 22.27 -3.88
C LYS A 375 -17.56 21.15 -3.40
N GLN A 376 -18.78 21.53 -3.00
CA GLN A 376 -19.78 20.57 -2.54
C GLN A 376 -20.16 19.58 -3.65
N GLU A 377 -20.41 20.06 -4.87
CA GLU A 377 -20.77 19.22 -6.01
C GLU A 377 -19.66 18.20 -6.34
N MET A 378 -18.42 18.66 -6.47
CA MET A 378 -17.27 17.80 -6.75
C MET A 378 -17.03 16.76 -5.65
N ALA A 379 -17.06 17.17 -4.39
CA ALA A 379 -16.86 16.27 -3.26
C ALA A 379 -17.99 15.25 -3.13
N GLN A 380 -19.25 15.63 -3.36
CA GLN A 380 -20.40 14.72 -3.36
C GLN A 380 -20.30 13.70 -4.48
N LEU A 381 -19.97 14.13 -5.69
CA LEU A 381 -19.81 13.25 -6.85
C LEU A 381 -18.71 12.21 -6.62
N MET A 382 -17.55 12.63 -6.12
CA MET A 382 -16.45 11.72 -5.78
C MET A 382 -16.88 10.72 -4.71
N LYS A 383 -17.53 11.16 -3.63
CA LYS A 383 -18.04 10.30 -2.56
C LYS A 383 -19.07 9.29 -3.07
N GLN A 384 -20.02 9.75 -3.90
CA GLN A 384 -21.02 8.89 -4.52
C GLN A 384 -20.37 7.77 -5.35
N ARG A 385 -19.40 8.11 -6.21
CA ARG A 385 -18.70 7.14 -7.05
C ARG A 385 -17.91 6.10 -6.23
N MET A 386 -17.35 6.50 -5.08
CA MET A 386 -16.76 5.56 -4.13
C MET A 386 -17.80 4.65 -3.48
N GLN A 387 -18.95 5.20 -3.05
CA GLN A 387 -20.05 4.43 -2.45
C GLN A 387 -20.65 3.40 -3.41
N GLU A 388 -20.79 3.77 -4.68
CA GLU A 388 -21.23 2.88 -5.75
C GLU A 388 -20.18 1.84 -6.15
N GLY A 389 -18.95 1.95 -5.65
CA GLY A 389 -17.82 1.09 -6.02
C GLY A 389 -17.29 1.33 -7.44
N THR A 390 -17.71 2.42 -8.10
CA THR A 390 -17.34 2.79 -9.47
C THR A 390 -16.09 3.66 -9.56
N LEU A 391 -15.65 4.30 -8.46
CA LEU A 391 -14.34 4.93 -8.34
C LEU A 391 -13.40 4.02 -7.55
N LYS A 392 -12.30 3.63 -8.18
CA LYS A 392 -11.25 2.82 -7.55
C LYS A 392 -9.95 3.59 -7.42
N THR A 393 -9.29 3.40 -6.28
CA THR A 393 -7.98 3.98 -5.96
C THR A 393 -6.97 2.85 -5.69
N PRO A 394 -5.68 3.06 -5.98
CA PRO A 394 -4.65 2.13 -5.51
C PRO A 394 -4.48 2.24 -4.00
N TYR A 395 -4.00 1.18 -3.37
CA TYR A 395 -3.53 1.31 -2.00
C TYR A 395 -2.25 2.14 -1.96
N ASP A 396 -2.35 3.34 -1.42
CA ASP A 396 -1.24 4.24 -1.10
C ASP A 396 -1.60 4.95 0.22
N ARG A 397 -0.83 4.68 1.27
CA ARG A 397 -1.17 5.14 2.62
C ARG A 397 -1.25 6.66 2.71
N ASP A 398 -0.27 7.35 2.13
CA ASP A 398 -0.21 8.81 2.19
C ASP A 398 -1.37 9.46 1.41
N LEU A 399 -1.80 8.83 0.31
CA LEU A 399 -3.00 9.23 -0.41
C LEU A 399 -4.26 9.04 0.44
N LEU A 400 -4.44 7.87 1.05
CA LEU A 400 -5.62 7.56 1.85
C LEU A 400 -5.71 8.45 3.09
N ASP A 401 -4.59 8.72 3.76
CA ASP A 401 -4.51 9.63 4.90
C ASP A 401 -4.95 11.06 4.50
N GLU A 402 -4.51 11.55 3.34
CA GLU A 402 -4.87 12.88 2.85
C GLU A 402 -6.33 12.95 2.37
N LEU A 403 -6.84 11.90 1.72
CA LEU A 403 -8.26 11.80 1.36
C LEU A 403 -9.18 11.74 2.60
N ASN A 404 -8.74 11.15 3.71
CA ASN A 404 -9.48 11.09 4.97
C ASN A 404 -9.42 12.40 5.77
N THR A 405 -8.58 13.34 5.36
CA THR A 405 -8.33 14.59 6.11
C THR A 405 -9.51 15.55 6.05
N GLU A 406 -10.26 15.57 4.94
CA GLU A 406 -11.31 16.56 4.72
C GLU A 406 -12.48 16.40 5.70
N ARG A 407 -12.84 17.50 6.34
CA ARG A 407 -13.94 17.62 7.30
C ARG A 407 -15.05 18.47 6.71
N TYR A 408 -16.26 18.30 7.23
CA TYR A 408 -17.39 19.11 6.80
C TYR A 408 -18.23 19.59 7.98
N GLU A 409 -18.77 20.77 7.82
CA GLU A 409 -19.72 21.36 8.76
C GLU A 409 -20.93 21.87 7.99
N LEU A 410 -22.11 21.75 8.61
CA LEU A 410 -23.31 22.37 8.07
C LEU A 410 -23.37 23.85 8.51
N THR A 411 -23.32 24.73 7.55
CA THR A 411 -23.50 26.17 7.82
C THR A 411 -24.92 26.48 8.27
N LYS A 412 -25.14 27.65 8.90
CA LYS A 412 -26.48 28.12 9.30
C LYS A 412 -27.46 28.18 8.13
N THR A 413 -26.99 28.24 6.91
CA THR A 413 -27.81 28.28 5.68
C THR A 413 -28.03 26.86 5.09
N GLY A 414 -27.61 25.80 5.76
CA GLY A 414 -27.76 24.42 5.31
C GLY A 414 -26.77 24.00 4.23
N LYS A 415 -25.78 24.83 3.90
CA LYS A 415 -24.70 24.45 2.97
C LYS A 415 -23.56 23.77 3.69
N ILE A 416 -22.84 22.92 2.97
CA ILE A 416 -21.65 22.24 3.47
C ILE A 416 -20.43 23.16 3.33
N ALA A 417 -19.75 23.44 4.42
CA ALA A 417 -18.43 24.05 4.43
C ALA A 417 -17.38 22.96 4.63
N PHE A 418 -16.36 22.96 3.79
CA PHE A 418 -15.24 22.05 3.87
C PHE A 418 -14.06 22.70 4.57
N SER A 419 -13.35 21.90 5.37
CA SER A 419 -12.15 22.32 6.10
C SER A 419 -11.25 21.11 6.34
N HIS A 420 -10.01 21.37 6.67
CA HIS A 420 -9.07 20.32 7.13
C HIS A 420 -8.37 20.79 8.41
N PRO A 421 -7.92 19.84 9.29
CA PRO A 421 -7.19 20.18 10.51
C PRO A 421 -5.90 20.94 10.21
N GLU A 422 -5.53 21.86 11.08
CA GLU A 422 -4.31 22.64 10.95
C GLU A 422 -3.08 21.72 10.82
N GLY A 423 -2.16 22.03 9.93
CA GLY A 423 -0.98 21.22 9.65
C GLY A 423 -1.21 20.03 8.74
N THR A 424 -2.43 19.80 8.25
CA THR A 424 -2.75 18.81 7.23
C THR A 424 -2.89 19.46 5.85
N HIS A 425 -3.00 18.64 4.81
CA HIS A 425 -3.15 19.07 3.42
C HIS A 425 -4.33 18.33 2.79
N ASP A 426 -5.03 18.98 1.87
CA ASP A 426 -6.18 18.48 1.13
C ASP A 426 -5.98 18.54 -0.41
N ASP A 427 -4.78 18.88 -0.86
CA ASP A 427 -4.46 19.09 -2.27
C ASP A 427 -4.75 17.84 -3.13
N ARG A 428 -4.43 16.64 -2.62
CA ARG A 428 -4.73 15.38 -3.33
C ARG A 428 -6.22 15.09 -3.39
N PHE A 429 -6.97 15.47 -2.34
CA PHE A 429 -8.41 15.35 -2.31
C PHE A 429 -9.05 16.19 -3.43
N TRP A 430 -8.68 17.46 -3.53
CA TRP A 430 -9.25 18.37 -4.53
C TRP A 430 -8.80 18.05 -5.94
N ALA A 431 -7.53 17.64 -6.15
CA ALA A 431 -7.06 17.19 -7.45
C ALA A 431 -7.83 15.94 -7.92
N LEU A 432 -8.10 14.96 -7.04
CA LEU A 432 -8.90 13.79 -7.38
C LEU A 432 -10.37 14.16 -7.64
N ALA A 433 -10.96 15.04 -6.82
CA ALA A 433 -12.32 15.52 -7.00
C ALA A 433 -12.50 16.21 -8.36
N LEU A 434 -11.52 17.05 -8.77
CA LEU A 434 -11.49 17.68 -10.10
C LEU A 434 -11.39 16.65 -11.22
N ALA A 435 -10.53 15.61 -11.08
CA ALA A 435 -10.38 14.58 -12.10
C ALA A 435 -11.66 13.76 -12.28
N VAL A 436 -12.35 13.44 -11.18
CA VAL A 436 -13.66 12.76 -11.21
C VAL A 436 -14.72 13.67 -11.82
N TYR A 437 -14.73 14.94 -11.46
CA TYR A 437 -15.67 15.92 -11.99
C TYR A 437 -15.48 16.10 -13.51
N ALA A 438 -14.23 16.19 -13.98
CA ALA A 438 -13.91 16.21 -15.40
C ALA A 438 -14.40 14.95 -16.14
N ALA A 439 -14.28 13.79 -15.52
CA ALA A 439 -14.73 12.52 -16.11
C ALA A 439 -16.24 12.41 -16.28
N GLU A 440 -17.01 13.14 -15.45
CA GLU A 440 -18.47 13.07 -15.43
C GLU A 440 -19.16 14.22 -16.19
N THR A 441 -18.53 15.38 -16.21
CA THR A 441 -19.17 16.60 -16.75
C THR A 441 -18.61 17.10 -18.07
N ALA A 442 -17.36 16.68 -18.43
CA ALA A 442 -16.77 17.11 -19.70
C ALA A 442 -17.55 16.56 -20.90
N ALA A 443 -17.79 17.44 -21.87
CA ALA A 443 -18.41 17.04 -23.13
C ALA A 443 -17.56 15.96 -23.83
N PRO A 444 -18.18 14.90 -24.38
CA PRO A 444 -17.43 13.89 -25.11
C PRO A 444 -16.69 14.50 -26.30
N THR A 445 -15.36 14.40 -26.30
CA THR A 445 -14.56 14.85 -27.45
C THR A 445 -14.93 13.99 -28.67
N PRO A 446 -15.34 14.58 -29.80
CA PRO A 446 -15.70 13.82 -30.97
C PRO A 446 -14.51 12.94 -31.40
N SER A 447 -14.71 11.63 -31.45
CA SER A 447 -13.75 10.69 -31.97
C SER A 447 -13.51 11.04 -33.45
N LYS A 448 -12.26 11.40 -33.83
CA LYS A 448 -11.92 11.50 -35.25
C LYS A 448 -12.27 10.16 -35.90
N PRO A 449 -13.07 10.14 -36.98
CA PRO A 449 -13.36 8.90 -37.68
C PRO A 449 -12.04 8.28 -38.14
N MET A 450 -11.84 6.99 -37.82
CA MET A 450 -10.73 6.22 -38.39
C MET A 450 -10.81 6.35 -39.92
N ALA A 451 -9.82 6.96 -40.55
CA ALA A 451 -9.67 6.94 -41.96
C ALA A 451 -9.64 5.46 -42.41
N ARG A 452 -10.67 5.01 -43.08
CA ARG A 452 -10.64 3.72 -43.77
C ARG A 452 -9.52 3.81 -44.79
N THR A 453 -8.43 3.13 -44.56
CA THR A 453 -7.45 2.81 -45.60
C THR A 453 -8.11 1.86 -46.56
N THR A 454 -8.44 2.39 -47.75
CA THR A 454 -8.79 1.61 -48.93
C THR A 454 -7.56 0.91 -49.47
#